data_d61af5121c9b8c909c100c5349816166
#
_entry.id   d61af5121c9b8c909c100c5349816166
#
_cell.length_a   1.000
_cell.length_b   1.000
_cell.length_c   1.000
_cell.angle_alpha   90.00
_cell.angle_beta   90.00
_cell.angle_gamma   90.00
#
_symmetry.space_group_name_H-M   'P 1'
#
loop_
_entity.id
_entity.type
_entity.pdbx_description
1 polymer ?
#
loop_
_entity_poly.entity_id
_entity_poly.type
_entity_poly.pdbx_seq_one_letter_code
_entity_poly.pdbx_strand_id
1 'polypeptide(L)'
;MKYSRVNDPIDLVNPYFFEIPTSPYDACKQLNLEIDISRVVDSYKQLTSIHDVVIVEGIGGIMTPISKNYFVSDLIADLQMNTIIVTGSKVGTVNHLMLTYQHVKEKKIPLNGFVINQNVSDGYEASNLRKQIIDLTGQIVYGTIPYQKSFNVESYVENFSNFIDVSSLGFENI
;
A
#
# COMPACT_ATOMS: atom_id res chain seq x y z
N MET A 1 -11.66 8.75 4.47
CA MET A 1 -12.88 9.33 3.89
C MET A 1 -12.89 10.87 3.90
N LYS A 2 -12.35 11.57 4.90
CA LYS A 2 -12.31 13.07 4.91
C LYS A 2 -11.66 13.65 3.64
N TYR A 3 -10.60 13.04 3.13
CA TYR A 3 -9.83 13.55 1.97
C TYR A 3 -10.25 12.94 0.63
N SER A 4 -10.81 11.73 0.63
CA SER A 4 -11.34 11.09 -0.59
C SER A 4 -12.71 11.64 -1.01
N ARG A 5 -13.37 12.43 -0.15
CA ARG A 5 -14.70 13.04 -0.40
C ARG A 5 -15.80 12.02 -0.73
N VAL A 6 -15.66 10.78 -0.28
CA VAL A 6 -16.66 9.72 -0.46
C VAL A 6 -17.44 9.50 0.85
N ASN A 7 -18.68 9.06 0.72
CA ASN A 7 -19.61 8.80 1.83
C ASN A 7 -20.03 7.32 1.89
N ASP A 8 -19.14 6.43 1.45
CA ASP A 8 -19.42 4.99 1.52
C ASP A 8 -19.57 4.52 2.96
N PRO A 9 -20.41 3.50 3.22
CA PRO A 9 -20.49 2.88 4.53
C PRO A 9 -19.13 2.37 5.00
N ILE A 10 -18.79 2.61 6.27
CA ILE A 10 -17.47 2.25 6.80
C ILE A 10 -17.22 0.75 6.75
N ASP A 11 -18.23 -0.06 6.94
CA ASP A 11 -18.18 -1.52 6.88
C ASP A 11 -17.99 -2.06 5.44
N LEU A 12 -18.27 -1.24 4.42
CA LEU A 12 -17.93 -1.52 3.03
C LEU A 12 -16.47 -1.19 2.73
N VAL A 13 -15.97 -0.04 3.22
CA VAL A 13 -14.60 0.42 3.00
C VAL A 13 -13.59 -0.37 3.84
N ASN A 14 -13.99 -0.76 5.05
CA ASN A 14 -13.17 -1.52 6.00
C ASN A 14 -14.02 -2.64 6.64
N PRO A 15 -14.20 -3.78 5.95
CA PRO A 15 -15.12 -4.84 6.38
C PRO A 15 -14.73 -5.52 7.70
N TYR A 16 -13.47 -5.40 8.11
CA TYR A 16 -12.97 -5.93 9.39
C TYR A 16 -12.10 -4.92 10.10
N PHE A 17 -12.48 -4.53 11.30
CA PHE A 17 -11.73 -3.65 12.17
C PHE A 17 -11.43 -4.35 13.49
N PHE A 18 -10.17 -4.34 13.91
CA PHE A 18 -9.72 -4.90 15.18
C PHE A 18 -9.05 -3.81 16.02
N GLU A 19 -9.43 -3.69 17.29
CA GLU A 19 -8.79 -2.75 18.22
C GLU A 19 -7.40 -3.24 18.69
N ILE A 20 -7.12 -4.54 18.52
CA ILE A 20 -5.86 -5.15 18.95
C ILE A 20 -4.79 -4.83 17.89
N PRO A 21 -3.66 -4.18 18.24
CA PRO A 21 -2.62 -3.79 17.29
C PRO A 21 -1.69 -4.97 16.93
N THR A 22 -2.22 -5.94 16.20
CA THR A 22 -1.49 -7.12 15.73
C THR A 22 -1.94 -7.52 14.32
N SER A 23 -1.42 -8.64 13.79
CA SER A 23 -1.88 -9.14 12.49
C SER A 23 -3.35 -9.58 12.55
N PRO A 24 -4.11 -9.50 11.44
CA PRO A 24 -5.49 -9.97 11.39
C PRO A 24 -5.63 -11.43 11.87
N TYR A 25 -4.71 -12.30 11.48
CA TYR A 25 -4.67 -13.69 11.93
C TYR A 25 -4.59 -13.82 13.46
N ASP A 26 -3.71 -13.05 14.09
CA ASP A 26 -3.55 -13.12 15.55
C ASP A 26 -4.72 -12.45 16.27
N ALA A 27 -5.22 -11.32 15.79
CA ALA A 27 -6.42 -10.68 16.32
C ALA A 27 -7.63 -11.63 16.30
N CYS A 28 -7.84 -12.32 15.18
CA CYS A 28 -8.91 -13.31 15.06
C CYS A 28 -8.77 -14.45 16.06
N LYS A 29 -7.54 -14.95 16.28
CA LYS A 29 -7.30 -15.99 17.29
C LYS A 29 -7.63 -15.51 18.70
N GLN A 30 -7.22 -14.30 19.06
CA GLN A 30 -7.48 -13.73 20.38
C GLN A 30 -8.98 -13.47 20.61
N LEU A 31 -9.70 -13.08 19.58
CA LEU A 31 -11.13 -12.76 19.64
C LEU A 31 -12.05 -13.94 19.33
N ASN A 32 -11.49 -15.11 18.98
CA ASN A 32 -12.22 -16.28 18.50
C ASN A 32 -13.15 -15.94 17.31
N LEU A 33 -12.61 -15.21 16.36
CA LEU A 33 -13.29 -14.79 15.12
C LEU A 33 -12.58 -15.40 13.90
N GLU A 34 -13.25 -15.33 12.77
CA GLU A 34 -12.69 -15.69 11.46
C GLU A 34 -12.94 -14.56 10.46
N ILE A 35 -11.97 -14.34 9.56
CA ILE A 35 -12.14 -13.44 8.42
C ILE A 35 -12.68 -14.25 7.25
N ASP A 36 -13.86 -13.88 6.79
CA ASP A 36 -14.41 -14.34 5.52
C ASP A 36 -13.81 -13.52 4.39
N ILE A 37 -12.91 -14.12 3.62
CA ILE A 37 -12.24 -13.47 2.49
C ILE A 37 -13.25 -13.09 1.41
N SER A 38 -14.32 -13.87 1.24
CA SER A 38 -15.36 -13.56 0.24
C SER A 38 -16.01 -12.20 0.51
N ARG A 39 -16.25 -11.86 1.78
CA ARG A 39 -16.78 -10.54 2.18
C ARG A 39 -15.82 -9.40 1.78
N VAL A 40 -14.51 -9.60 1.92
CA VAL A 40 -13.51 -8.58 1.53
C VAL A 40 -13.52 -8.40 0.01
N VAL A 41 -13.53 -9.51 -0.74
CA VAL A 41 -13.59 -9.50 -2.21
C VAL A 41 -14.89 -8.86 -2.72
N ASP A 42 -16.01 -9.15 -2.10
CA ASP A 42 -17.31 -8.59 -2.49
C ASP A 42 -17.40 -7.09 -2.18
N SER A 43 -16.84 -6.66 -1.05
CA SER A 43 -16.71 -5.22 -0.74
C SER A 43 -15.87 -4.49 -1.80
N TYR A 44 -14.74 -5.06 -2.21
CA TYR A 44 -13.93 -4.51 -3.29
C TYR A 44 -14.69 -4.42 -4.61
N LYS A 45 -15.38 -5.50 -5.03
CA LYS A 45 -16.20 -5.50 -6.26
C LYS A 45 -17.29 -4.44 -6.22
N GLN A 46 -17.95 -4.28 -5.07
CA GLN A 46 -18.98 -3.26 -4.91
C GLN A 46 -18.36 -1.85 -5.05
N LEU A 47 -17.24 -1.56 -4.39
CA LEU A 47 -16.56 -0.28 -4.50
C LEU A 47 -16.11 0.01 -5.94
N THR A 48 -15.54 -0.96 -6.64
CA THR A 48 -15.11 -0.79 -8.04
C THR A 48 -16.28 -0.63 -9.02
N SER A 49 -17.50 -0.99 -8.64
CA SER A 49 -18.70 -0.77 -9.48
C SER A 49 -19.27 0.65 -9.37
N ILE A 50 -18.88 1.41 -8.35
CA ILE A 50 -19.42 2.76 -8.05
C ILE A 50 -18.36 3.86 -8.05
N HIS A 51 -17.08 3.51 -8.14
CA HIS A 51 -15.96 4.45 -8.16
C HIS A 51 -15.02 4.18 -9.32
N ASP A 52 -14.53 5.23 -9.95
CA ASP A 52 -13.55 5.17 -11.05
C ASP A 52 -12.18 4.71 -10.56
N VAL A 53 -11.83 5.02 -9.31
CA VAL A 53 -10.58 4.62 -8.65
C VAL A 53 -10.85 4.05 -7.27
N VAL A 54 -10.30 2.87 -7.00
CA VAL A 54 -10.29 2.26 -5.67
C VAL A 54 -8.84 1.99 -5.28
N ILE A 55 -8.41 2.58 -4.17
CA ILE A 55 -7.09 2.33 -3.58
C ILE A 55 -7.28 1.39 -2.38
N VAL A 56 -6.58 0.27 -2.40
CA VAL A 56 -6.57 -0.69 -1.30
C VAL A 56 -5.22 -0.61 -0.59
N GLU A 57 -5.23 -0.29 0.69
CA GLU A 57 -4.04 -0.30 1.53
C GLU A 57 -3.90 -1.67 2.22
N GLY A 58 -2.71 -2.26 2.14
CA GLY A 58 -2.37 -3.51 2.83
C GLY A 58 -2.16 -3.29 4.33
N ILE A 59 -2.38 -4.33 5.11
CA ILE A 59 -2.16 -4.33 6.57
C ILE A 59 -0.74 -4.80 6.85
N GLY A 60 0.17 -3.87 7.12
CA GLY A 60 1.58 -4.19 7.34
C GLY A 60 2.30 -4.59 6.04
N GLY A 61 3.13 -5.62 6.08
CA GLY A 61 3.88 -6.08 4.91
C GLY A 61 3.13 -7.10 4.05
N ILE A 62 3.67 -7.37 2.86
CA ILE A 62 3.06 -8.27 1.86
C ILE A 62 2.86 -9.70 2.36
N MET A 63 3.68 -10.14 3.33
CA MET A 63 3.60 -11.45 3.97
C MET A 63 2.85 -11.42 5.32
N THR A 64 2.13 -10.34 5.64
CA THR A 64 1.29 -10.29 6.84
C THR A 64 0.15 -11.31 6.70
N PRO A 65 -0.02 -12.23 7.67
CA PRO A 65 -1.05 -13.25 7.60
C PRO A 65 -2.44 -12.64 7.91
N ILE A 66 -3.39 -12.84 7.00
CA ILE A 66 -4.81 -12.56 7.19
C ILE A 66 -5.47 -13.78 7.87
N SER A 67 -5.11 -14.99 7.42
CA SER A 67 -5.45 -16.24 8.08
C SER A 67 -4.25 -17.19 8.07
N LYS A 68 -4.38 -18.43 8.57
CA LYS A 68 -3.27 -19.39 8.74
C LYS A 68 -2.45 -19.63 7.45
N ASN A 69 -3.11 -19.65 6.29
CA ASN A 69 -2.47 -19.95 5.00
C ASN A 69 -2.85 -18.90 3.94
N TYR A 70 -3.26 -17.71 4.34
CA TYR A 70 -3.68 -16.65 3.45
C TYR A 70 -3.07 -15.32 3.90
N PHE A 71 -2.29 -14.70 3.03
CA PHE A 71 -1.48 -13.53 3.29
C PHE A 71 -1.99 -12.32 2.47
N VAL A 72 -1.48 -11.14 2.77
CA VAL A 72 -1.79 -9.92 1.99
C VAL A 72 -1.48 -10.15 0.50
N SER A 73 -0.38 -10.85 0.17
CA SER A 73 -0.06 -11.19 -1.23
C SER A 73 -1.12 -12.04 -1.93
N ASP A 74 -1.78 -12.94 -1.20
CA ASP A 74 -2.83 -13.77 -1.77
C ASP A 74 -4.08 -12.92 -2.06
N LEU A 75 -4.43 -12.01 -1.14
CA LEU A 75 -5.52 -11.06 -1.36
C LEU A 75 -5.26 -10.16 -2.58
N ILE A 76 -4.05 -9.63 -2.74
CA ILE A 76 -3.69 -8.82 -3.92
C ILE A 76 -3.87 -9.63 -5.20
N ALA A 77 -3.45 -10.89 -5.21
CA ALA A 77 -3.60 -11.77 -6.37
C ALA A 77 -5.08 -12.08 -6.67
N ASP A 78 -5.89 -12.38 -5.65
CA ASP A 78 -7.32 -12.64 -5.80
C ASP A 78 -8.10 -11.42 -6.31
N LEU A 79 -7.72 -10.22 -5.87
CA LEU A 79 -8.31 -8.96 -6.35
C LEU A 79 -7.79 -8.54 -7.73
N GLN A 80 -6.76 -9.21 -8.27
CA GLN A 80 -6.13 -8.90 -9.56
C GLN A 80 -5.69 -7.44 -9.68
N MET A 81 -5.15 -6.88 -8.61
CA MET A 81 -4.82 -5.46 -8.53
C MET A 81 -3.43 -5.17 -9.08
N ASN A 82 -3.30 -4.00 -9.72
CA ASN A 82 -2.01 -3.36 -9.93
C ASN A 82 -1.45 -2.87 -8.59
N THR A 83 -0.17 -3.12 -8.36
CA THR A 83 0.45 -2.87 -7.06
C THR A 83 1.50 -1.78 -7.15
N ILE A 84 1.58 -0.93 -6.15
CA ILE A 84 2.67 0.02 -5.92
C ILE A 84 3.32 -0.33 -4.59
N ILE A 85 4.65 -0.48 -4.59
CA ILE A 85 5.40 -0.70 -3.35
C ILE A 85 5.82 0.66 -2.78
N VAL A 86 5.34 0.95 -1.57
CA VAL A 86 5.78 2.12 -0.82
C VAL A 86 6.89 1.69 0.14
N THR A 87 8.05 2.34 0.05
CA THR A 87 9.21 2.04 0.89
C THR A 87 9.62 3.25 1.73
N GLY A 88 10.09 3.00 2.96
CA GLY A 88 10.69 4.04 3.79
C GLY A 88 12.11 4.40 3.35
N SER A 89 12.82 5.21 4.19
CA SER A 89 14.22 5.61 3.94
C SER A 89 15.20 5.16 5.02
N LYS A 90 14.73 4.46 6.06
CA LYS A 90 15.57 3.97 7.15
C LYS A 90 16.60 2.94 6.66
N VAL A 91 17.76 2.85 7.30
CA VAL A 91 18.74 1.78 7.03
C VAL A 91 18.09 0.41 7.15
N GLY A 92 18.33 -0.46 6.16
CA GLY A 92 17.68 -1.76 6.00
C GLY A 92 16.51 -1.75 4.99
N THR A 93 16.04 -0.56 4.57
CA THR A 93 14.90 -0.46 3.64
C THR A 93 15.15 -1.15 2.30
N VAL A 94 16.38 -1.09 1.78
CA VAL A 94 16.72 -1.75 0.50
C VAL A 94 16.53 -3.27 0.60
N ASN A 95 16.95 -3.88 1.74
CA ASN A 95 16.70 -5.30 1.98
C ASN A 95 15.20 -5.62 2.03
N HIS A 96 14.41 -4.85 2.79
CA HIS A 96 12.97 -5.07 2.90
C HIS A 96 12.26 -4.91 1.55
N LEU A 97 12.64 -3.88 0.79
CA LEU A 97 12.13 -3.64 -0.55
C LEU A 97 12.44 -4.81 -1.49
N MET A 98 13.69 -5.30 -1.50
CA MET A 98 14.09 -6.40 -2.37
C MET A 98 13.40 -7.72 -2.02
N LEU A 99 13.20 -8.01 -0.73
CA LEU A 99 12.41 -9.18 -0.30
C LEU A 99 10.95 -9.08 -0.78
N THR A 100 10.34 -7.91 -0.62
CA THR A 100 8.98 -7.64 -1.11
C THR A 100 8.90 -7.76 -2.64
N TYR A 101 9.85 -7.16 -3.34
CA TYR A 101 9.93 -7.20 -4.81
C TYR A 101 10.08 -8.62 -5.35
N GLN A 102 10.96 -9.43 -4.75
CA GLN A 102 11.13 -10.83 -5.15
C GLN A 102 9.84 -11.63 -4.93
N HIS A 103 9.19 -11.45 -3.79
CA HIS A 103 7.92 -12.11 -3.50
C HIS A 103 6.81 -11.72 -4.50
N VAL A 104 6.69 -10.44 -4.84
CA VAL A 104 5.77 -9.95 -5.88
C VAL A 104 6.03 -10.64 -7.23
N LYS A 105 7.31 -10.76 -7.62
CA LYS A 105 7.70 -11.47 -8.86
C LYS A 105 7.35 -12.96 -8.83
N GLU A 106 7.66 -13.65 -7.74
CA GLU A 106 7.36 -15.07 -7.57
C GLU A 106 5.87 -15.36 -7.63
N LYS A 107 5.06 -14.50 -7.01
CA LYS A 107 3.59 -14.58 -7.04
C LYS A 107 2.99 -14.07 -8.36
N LYS A 108 3.80 -13.51 -9.27
CA LYS A 108 3.35 -12.89 -10.55
C LYS A 108 2.31 -11.77 -10.34
N ILE A 109 2.43 -11.05 -9.23
CA ILE A 109 1.57 -9.90 -8.95
C ILE A 109 1.98 -8.75 -9.88
N PRO A 110 1.04 -8.08 -10.57
CA PRO A 110 1.34 -6.91 -11.39
C PRO A 110 1.93 -5.78 -10.54
N LEU A 111 3.14 -5.34 -10.86
CA LEU A 111 3.82 -4.25 -10.18
C LEU A 111 3.96 -3.06 -11.11
N ASN A 112 3.35 -1.93 -10.75
CA ASN A 112 3.43 -0.70 -11.51
C ASN A 112 4.69 0.11 -11.18
N GLY A 113 5.22 0.00 -9.96
CA GLY A 113 6.44 0.71 -9.56
C GLY A 113 6.52 0.96 -8.07
N PHE A 114 7.29 1.99 -7.71
CA PHE A 114 7.64 2.31 -6.34
C PHE A 114 7.36 3.78 -5.98
N VAL A 115 7.12 4.01 -4.70
CA VAL A 115 7.11 5.34 -4.05
C VAL A 115 8.05 5.29 -2.86
N ILE A 116 8.87 6.32 -2.69
CA ILE A 116 9.70 6.50 -1.49
C ILE A 116 8.97 7.42 -0.53
N ASN A 117 8.76 6.98 0.70
CA ASN A 117 8.26 7.80 1.79
C ASN A 117 9.39 7.99 2.82
N GLN A 118 10.02 9.16 2.83
CA GLN A 118 11.07 9.46 3.81
C GLN A 118 10.44 9.61 5.20
N ASN A 119 10.46 8.54 5.97
CA ASN A 119 9.85 8.47 7.29
C ASN A 119 10.80 8.77 8.45
N VAL A 120 12.09 9.05 8.16
CA VAL A 120 13.12 9.45 9.14
C VAL A 120 14.00 10.53 8.55
N SER A 121 14.57 11.37 9.42
CA SER A 121 15.44 12.49 9.02
C SER A 121 16.88 12.09 8.68
N ASP A 122 17.32 10.94 9.17
CA ASP A 122 18.70 10.42 9.10
C ASP A 122 18.82 9.12 8.29
N GLY A 123 17.85 8.87 7.41
CA GLY A 123 17.84 7.71 6.54
C GLY A 123 18.68 7.87 5.27
N TYR A 124 18.41 7.00 4.31
CA TYR A 124 18.98 7.12 2.97
C TYR A 124 18.60 8.45 2.33
N GLU A 125 19.59 9.06 1.66
CA GLU A 125 19.30 10.20 0.78
C GLU A 125 18.40 9.74 -0.37
N ALA A 126 17.35 10.53 -0.65
CA ALA A 126 16.25 10.14 -1.55
C ALA A 126 16.72 9.83 -2.98
N SER A 127 17.63 10.65 -3.53
CA SER A 127 18.14 10.47 -4.90
C SER A 127 18.97 9.20 -5.02
N ASN A 128 19.79 8.89 -4.02
CA ASN A 128 20.60 7.68 -3.97
C ASN A 128 19.72 6.43 -3.82
N LEU A 129 18.70 6.48 -2.96
CA LEU A 129 17.77 5.38 -2.79
C LEU A 129 16.96 5.14 -4.08
N ARG A 130 16.47 6.21 -4.71
CA ARG A 130 15.76 6.14 -6.00
C ARG A 130 16.61 5.45 -7.07
N LYS A 131 17.88 5.87 -7.20
CA LYS A 131 18.82 5.29 -8.15
C LYS A 131 19.05 3.80 -7.89
N GLN A 132 19.26 3.40 -6.63
CA GLN A 132 19.43 2.00 -6.26
C GLN A 132 18.19 1.17 -6.62
N ILE A 133 16.98 1.67 -6.35
CA ILE A 133 15.74 0.96 -6.69
C ILE A 133 15.66 0.71 -8.19
N ILE A 134 15.90 1.74 -9.00
CA ILE A 134 15.86 1.61 -10.46
C ILE A 134 16.93 0.63 -10.95
N ASP A 135 18.16 0.76 -10.48
CA ASP A 135 19.28 -0.10 -10.88
C ASP A 135 19.04 -1.58 -10.52
N LEU A 136 18.43 -1.88 -9.36
CA LEU A 136 18.20 -3.24 -8.88
C LEU A 136 16.94 -3.88 -9.46
N THR A 137 15.94 -3.09 -9.83
CA THR A 137 14.61 -3.62 -10.19
C THR A 137 14.21 -3.37 -11.65
N GLY A 138 14.81 -2.37 -12.29
CA GLY A 138 14.40 -1.88 -13.61
C GLY A 138 13.03 -1.19 -13.59
N GLN A 139 12.44 -0.92 -12.43
CA GLN A 139 11.10 -0.39 -12.28
C GLN A 139 11.11 1.12 -12.05
N ILE A 140 10.00 1.77 -12.40
CA ILE A 140 9.80 3.20 -12.18
C ILE A 140 9.67 3.52 -10.68
N VAL A 141 10.21 4.67 -10.27
CA VAL A 141 9.92 5.29 -8.98
C VAL A 141 9.14 6.57 -9.24
N TYR A 142 7.88 6.61 -8.89
CA TYR A 142 6.95 7.72 -9.17
C TYR A 142 7.32 9.01 -8.44
N GLY A 143 7.97 8.89 -7.30
CA GLY A 143 8.42 10.05 -6.56
C GLY A 143 8.88 9.74 -5.15
N THR A 144 9.17 10.83 -4.43
CA THR A 144 9.60 10.76 -3.03
C THR A 144 8.81 11.76 -2.21
N ILE A 145 8.13 11.27 -1.18
CA ILE A 145 7.49 12.09 -0.16
C ILE A 145 8.59 12.46 0.86
N PRO A 146 8.93 13.73 1.03
CA PRO A 146 10.03 14.14 1.90
C PRO A 146 9.66 14.02 3.38
N TYR A 147 10.66 13.78 4.24
CA TYR A 147 10.47 13.83 5.69
C TYR A 147 10.06 15.23 6.13
N GLN A 148 9.04 15.29 6.98
CA GLN A 148 8.63 16.52 7.64
C GLN A 148 8.57 16.32 9.16
N LYS A 149 9.21 17.23 9.89
CA LYS A 149 9.23 17.21 11.36
C LYS A 149 7.85 17.48 11.96
N SER A 150 7.05 18.30 11.29
CA SER A 150 5.64 18.55 11.65
C SER A 150 4.76 18.22 10.44
N PHE A 151 3.81 17.32 10.63
CA PHE A 151 2.93 16.87 9.56
C PHE A 151 1.67 17.75 9.51
N ASN A 152 1.46 18.42 8.37
CA ASN A 152 0.24 19.12 8.06
C ASN A 152 -0.41 18.47 6.84
N VAL A 153 -1.54 17.81 7.05
CA VAL A 153 -2.21 17.02 6.01
C VAL A 153 -2.71 17.91 4.86
N GLU A 154 -3.26 19.09 5.15
CA GLU A 154 -3.76 19.99 4.15
C GLU A 154 -2.64 20.43 3.20
N SER A 155 -1.50 20.84 3.76
CA SER A 155 -0.32 21.20 2.97
C SER A 155 0.22 20.03 2.13
N TYR A 156 0.14 18.80 2.65
CA TYR A 156 0.55 17.61 1.89
C TYR A 156 -0.38 17.35 0.71
N VAL A 157 -1.68 17.42 0.90
CA VAL A 157 -2.68 17.20 -0.17
C VAL A 157 -2.52 18.24 -1.27
N GLU A 158 -2.34 19.53 -0.90
CA GLU A 158 -2.14 20.61 -1.86
C GLU A 158 -0.86 20.49 -2.68
N ASN A 159 0.19 19.93 -2.10
CA ASN A 159 1.52 19.83 -2.72
C ASN A 159 1.88 18.40 -3.19
N PHE A 160 0.94 17.46 -3.14
CA PHE A 160 1.22 16.04 -3.40
C PHE A 160 1.81 15.82 -4.80
N SER A 161 1.31 16.50 -5.81
CA SER A 161 1.82 16.44 -7.20
C SER A 161 3.25 16.94 -7.37
N ASN A 162 3.78 17.71 -6.41
CA ASN A 162 5.20 18.11 -6.42
C ASN A 162 6.11 16.97 -5.95
N PHE A 163 5.58 15.98 -5.26
CA PHE A 163 6.35 14.85 -4.71
C PHE A 163 6.18 13.58 -5.53
N ILE A 164 5.00 13.37 -6.10
CA ILE A 164 4.63 12.16 -6.82
C ILE A 164 4.16 12.53 -8.21
N ASP A 165 4.70 11.89 -9.23
CA ASP A 165 4.21 12.00 -10.60
C ASP A 165 2.90 11.21 -10.74
N VAL A 166 1.79 11.90 -10.45
CA VAL A 166 0.44 11.32 -10.48
C VAL A 166 0.02 10.99 -11.92
N SER A 167 0.51 11.75 -12.90
CA SER A 167 0.15 11.54 -14.31
C SER A 167 0.64 10.17 -14.81
N SER A 168 1.84 9.77 -14.38
CA SER A 168 2.41 8.45 -14.72
C SER A 168 1.71 7.26 -14.04
N LEU A 169 0.81 7.50 -13.07
CA LEU A 169 0.03 6.44 -12.42
C LEU A 169 -1.13 5.92 -13.28
N GLY A 170 -1.38 6.52 -14.45
CA GLY A 170 -2.43 6.09 -15.37
C GLY A 170 -3.83 6.62 -15.05
N PHE A 171 -3.92 7.69 -14.26
CA PHE A 171 -5.18 8.36 -13.93
C PHE A 171 -5.50 9.56 -14.85
N GLU A 172 -4.99 9.55 -16.09
CA GLU A 172 -5.07 10.71 -17.01
C GLU A 172 -6.49 11.08 -17.48
N ASN A 173 -7.50 10.29 -17.14
CA ASN A 173 -8.88 10.49 -17.59
C ASN A 173 -9.92 10.46 -16.46
N ILE A 174 -9.54 10.78 -15.23
CA ILE A 174 -10.45 10.78 -14.08
C ILE A 174 -10.65 12.19 -13.55
#